data_111c7bff4d8cb8d69bea1a27ef3b9671
#
_entry.id   111c7bff4d8cb8d69bea1a27ef3b9671
#
_cell.length_a   1.000
_cell.length_b   1.000
_cell.length_c   1.000
_cell.angle_alpha   90.00
_cell.angle_beta   90.00
_cell.angle_gamma   90.00
#
_symmetry.space_group_name_H-M   'P 1'
#
loop_
_entity.id
_entity.type
_entity.pdbx_description
1 polymer ?
#
loop_
_entity_poly.entity_id
_entity_poly.type
_entity_poly.pdbx_seq_one_letter_code
_entity_poly.pdbx_strand_id
1 'polypeptide(L)'
;LIPRLTLALALAFPLFCGPRASAQDLRPARFCGACHGPIRREWETSAMAQSWKNPVFQAFLTDAKARLGDSTLAACISCHAPAASVTADYTFESSVSQEGVTCNFCHNVSAVDASPKPASYTFDPNHPLLMRGPYADSDPGKAHDFIYSEIHTKGEFCAACHDHAAQGGTGVPIEATYDRWRASGAAAKGKQCQDCHMAPYAGQAAPSISKMKREKVYSHAFHAARTPGFLDSVATLSAAVEAGKLKLTVTNRRAGHSLPGGGGGMRVIALSVSFYGASGESLGTTDVQTYGIRYADAQGVTPVPKWLARTVAHRAEIPSDGAVTESCALPAKARRAEARLVYYSIDPAYVPSLVARHVDLSARPPIVMARASAKVP
;
A
#
# COMPACT_ATOMS: atom_id res chain seq x y z
N LEU A 1 17.76 46.05 48.20
CA LEU A 1 17.75 45.46 46.84
C LEU A 1 18.64 44.21 46.83
N ILE A 2 18.04 43.01 46.87
CA ILE A 2 18.70 41.74 46.83
C ILE A 2 18.44 41.12 45.42
N PRO A 3 19.45 40.78 44.63
CA PRO A 3 19.19 40.16 43.34
C PRO A 3 18.79 38.67 43.52
N ARG A 4 17.66 38.29 42.90
CA ARG A 4 17.23 36.90 42.82
C ARG A 4 18.06 36.17 41.76
N LEU A 5 18.86 35.21 42.21
CA LEU A 5 19.56 34.26 41.37
C LEU A 5 18.57 33.18 40.90
N THR A 6 18.21 33.18 39.62
CA THR A 6 17.41 32.11 39.01
C THR A 6 18.34 30.97 38.62
N LEU A 7 18.24 29.88 39.35
CA LEU A 7 18.96 28.64 39.06
C LEU A 7 18.21 27.89 37.94
N ALA A 8 18.80 27.89 36.74
CA ALA A 8 18.28 27.08 35.62
C ALA A 8 18.70 25.62 35.82
N LEU A 9 17.73 24.80 36.17
CA LEU A 9 17.91 23.35 36.30
C LEU A 9 17.94 22.75 34.87
N ALA A 10 19.12 22.46 34.36
CA ALA A 10 19.28 21.70 33.12
C ALA A 10 18.90 20.24 33.36
N LEU A 11 17.72 19.84 32.93
CA LEU A 11 17.29 18.46 32.87
C LEU A 11 18.09 17.76 31.77
N ALA A 12 19.16 17.06 32.18
CA ALA A 12 19.86 16.11 31.32
C ALA A 12 18.96 14.89 31.12
N PHE A 13 18.31 14.81 29.96
CA PHE A 13 17.69 13.55 29.50
C PHE A 13 18.80 12.54 29.26
N PRO A 14 18.75 11.33 29.85
CA PRO A 14 19.69 10.28 29.51
C PRO A 14 19.39 9.85 28.06
N LEU A 15 20.35 10.08 27.17
CA LEU A 15 20.41 9.43 25.88
C LEU A 15 20.55 7.92 26.13
N PHE A 16 19.44 7.20 26.03
CA PHE A 16 19.46 5.76 25.97
C PHE A 16 20.20 5.34 24.67
N CYS A 17 21.49 5.18 24.78
CA CYS A 17 22.34 4.59 23.76
C CYS A 17 22.27 3.06 23.91
N GLY A 18 21.14 2.45 23.54
CA GLY A 18 21.08 1.00 23.33
C GLY A 18 21.87 0.64 22.07
N PRO A 19 22.40 -0.59 21.97
CA PRO A 19 23.11 -1.02 20.78
C PRO A 19 22.19 -0.90 19.56
N ARG A 20 22.54 -0.01 18.63
CA ARG A 20 21.87 0.13 17.34
C ARG A 20 22.45 -0.93 16.40
N ALA A 21 21.57 -1.65 15.68
CA ALA A 21 22.02 -2.48 14.56
C ALA A 21 22.80 -1.60 13.58
N SER A 22 23.98 -2.05 13.18
CA SER A 22 24.75 -1.37 12.14
C SER A 22 24.12 -1.62 10.78
N ALA A 23 24.14 -0.61 9.88
CA ALA A 23 23.72 -0.80 8.49
C ALA A 23 24.53 -1.91 7.78
N GLN A 24 25.72 -2.23 8.28
CA GLN A 24 26.58 -3.29 7.78
C GLN A 24 26.10 -4.69 8.15
N ASP A 25 25.21 -4.82 9.13
CA ASP A 25 24.73 -6.11 9.62
C ASP A 25 23.56 -6.66 8.76
N LEU A 26 22.81 -5.79 8.08
CA LEU A 26 21.77 -6.21 7.14
C LEU A 26 22.36 -6.57 5.78
N ARG A 27 21.87 -7.67 5.20
CA ARG A 27 22.37 -8.18 3.91
C ARG A 27 21.49 -7.68 2.76
N PRO A 28 22.08 -7.17 1.67
CA PRO A 28 21.31 -6.78 0.48
C PRO A 28 20.69 -8.01 -0.22
N ALA A 29 19.60 -7.79 -0.94
CA ALA A 29 18.83 -8.84 -1.60
C ALA A 29 19.66 -9.72 -2.57
N ARG A 30 20.75 -9.16 -3.17
CA ARG A 30 21.67 -9.94 -4.01
C ARG A 30 22.35 -11.07 -3.24
N PHE A 31 22.62 -10.89 -1.95
CA PHE A 31 23.19 -11.94 -1.09
C PHE A 31 22.16 -13.09 -0.92
N CYS A 32 20.93 -12.79 -0.59
CA CYS A 32 19.86 -13.78 -0.47
C CYS A 32 19.62 -14.50 -1.80
N GLY A 33 19.64 -13.75 -2.90
CA GLY A 33 19.40 -14.24 -4.26
C GLY A 33 20.43 -15.24 -4.76
N ALA A 34 21.60 -15.37 -4.13
CA ALA A 34 22.57 -16.42 -4.46
C ALA A 34 21.99 -17.83 -4.28
N CYS A 35 21.13 -17.99 -3.26
CA CYS A 35 20.44 -19.26 -2.99
C CYS A 35 18.93 -19.19 -3.35
N HIS A 36 18.26 -18.06 -3.09
CA HIS A 36 16.84 -17.82 -3.32
C HIS A 36 16.57 -17.09 -4.63
N GLY A 37 17.25 -17.46 -5.72
CA GLY A 37 17.22 -16.76 -7.00
C GLY A 37 15.81 -16.52 -7.58
N PRO A 38 14.92 -17.53 -7.67
CA PRO A 38 13.55 -17.31 -8.13
C PRO A 38 12.77 -16.29 -7.28
N ILE A 39 12.82 -16.43 -5.97
CA ILE A 39 12.14 -15.54 -5.01
C ILE A 39 12.68 -14.11 -5.12
N ARG A 40 14.00 -13.94 -5.26
CA ARG A 40 14.58 -12.63 -5.48
C ARG A 40 14.08 -11.98 -6.78
N ARG A 41 13.98 -12.71 -7.88
CA ARG A 41 13.45 -12.17 -9.15
C ARG A 41 12.00 -11.73 -9.04
N GLU A 42 11.17 -12.46 -8.30
CA GLU A 42 9.80 -12.04 -8.00
C GLU A 42 9.79 -10.72 -7.21
N TRP A 43 10.58 -10.67 -6.14
CA TRP A 43 10.66 -9.48 -5.28
C TRP A 43 11.16 -8.25 -6.05
N GLU A 44 12.18 -8.36 -6.89
CA GLU A 44 12.76 -7.25 -7.66
C GLU A 44 11.73 -6.50 -8.50
N THR A 45 10.69 -7.18 -8.98
CA THR A 45 9.61 -6.57 -9.78
C THR A 45 8.50 -5.97 -8.94
N SER A 46 8.51 -6.21 -7.63
CA SER A 46 7.42 -5.82 -6.72
C SER A 46 7.43 -4.33 -6.39
N ALA A 47 6.28 -3.82 -5.98
CA ALA A 47 6.17 -2.47 -5.43
C ALA A 47 6.96 -2.32 -4.11
N MET A 48 7.20 -3.42 -3.38
CA MET A 48 7.99 -3.44 -2.14
C MET A 48 9.45 -3.13 -2.43
N ALA A 49 10.07 -3.82 -3.39
CA ALA A 49 11.45 -3.56 -3.82
C ALA A 49 11.64 -2.13 -4.38
N GLN A 50 10.61 -1.62 -5.05
CA GLN A 50 10.65 -0.30 -5.70
C GLN A 50 10.17 0.84 -4.80
N SER A 51 9.79 0.57 -3.54
CA SER A 51 9.13 1.57 -2.68
C SER A 51 9.96 2.83 -2.45
N TRP A 52 11.28 2.70 -2.26
CA TRP A 52 12.20 3.83 -2.14
C TRP A 52 12.42 4.54 -3.48
N LYS A 53 12.74 3.81 -4.53
CA LYS A 53 13.11 4.34 -5.86
C LYS A 53 11.90 4.79 -6.68
N ASN A 54 10.69 4.65 -6.18
CA ASN A 54 9.47 5.04 -6.87
C ASN A 54 9.47 6.55 -7.16
N PRO A 55 9.43 6.99 -8.44
CA PRO A 55 9.55 8.41 -8.78
C PRO A 55 8.40 9.26 -8.23
N VAL A 56 7.19 8.70 -8.11
CA VAL A 56 6.06 9.40 -7.47
C VAL A 56 6.34 9.62 -5.99
N PHE A 57 6.85 8.59 -5.30
CA PHE A 57 7.22 8.71 -3.90
C PHE A 57 8.34 9.76 -3.71
N GLN A 58 9.38 9.74 -4.54
CA GLN A 58 10.49 10.70 -4.44
C GLN A 58 10.03 12.15 -4.69
N ALA A 59 9.15 12.37 -5.66
CA ALA A 59 8.57 13.69 -5.91
C ALA A 59 7.78 14.21 -4.69
N PHE A 60 7.00 13.34 -4.07
CA PHE A 60 6.24 13.68 -2.88
C PHE A 60 7.13 13.83 -1.63
N LEU A 61 8.17 13.02 -1.46
CA LEU A 61 9.14 13.17 -0.38
C LEU A 61 9.85 14.53 -0.47
N THR A 62 10.26 14.93 -1.67
CA THR A 62 10.88 16.25 -1.91
C THR A 62 9.93 17.38 -1.51
N ASP A 63 8.66 17.30 -1.90
CA ASP A 63 7.65 18.29 -1.50
C ASP A 63 7.42 18.31 0.02
N ALA A 64 7.31 17.14 0.63
CA ALA A 64 7.10 17.02 2.07
C ALA A 64 8.28 17.62 2.86
N LYS A 65 9.52 17.31 2.46
CA LYS A 65 10.73 17.89 3.08
C LYS A 65 10.80 19.41 2.93
N ALA A 66 10.47 19.93 1.76
CA ALA A 66 10.45 21.37 1.51
C ALA A 66 9.44 22.11 2.39
N ARG A 67 8.31 21.50 2.72
CA ARG A 67 7.21 22.10 3.50
C ARG A 67 7.30 21.86 4.99
N LEU A 68 7.78 20.70 5.41
CA LEU A 68 7.73 20.21 6.79
C LEU A 68 9.11 19.98 7.41
N GLY A 69 10.18 20.15 6.63
CA GLY A 69 11.56 19.95 7.05
C GLY A 69 12.06 18.52 6.95
N ASP A 70 13.36 18.34 7.20
CA ASP A 70 14.07 17.05 7.02
C ASP A 70 13.62 15.94 7.98
N SER A 71 13.06 16.29 9.14
CA SER A 71 12.48 15.31 10.08
C SER A 71 11.40 14.42 9.46
N THR A 72 10.76 14.90 8.40
CA THR A 72 9.77 14.14 7.61
C THR A 72 10.36 12.86 7.00
N LEU A 73 11.67 12.84 6.71
CA LEU A 73 12.33 11.67 6.13
C LEU A 73 12.15 10.44 7.01
N ALA A 74 12.40 10.54 8.32
CA ALA A 74 12.30 9.41 9.25
C ALA A 74 10.94 8.74 9.20
N ALA A 75 9.87 9.54 9.11
CA ALA A 75 8.51 9.05 8.99
C ALA A 75 8.22 8.31 7.68
N CYS A 76 8.74 8.82 6.57
CA CYS A 76 8.52 8.21 5.26
C CYS A 76 9.30 6.90 5.11
N ILE A 77 10.56 6.85 5.56
CA ILE A 77 11.41 5.68 5.39
C ILE A 77 11.02 4.50 6.29
N SER A 78 10.29 4.73 7.38
CA SER A 78 9.80 3.63 8.22
C SER A 78 8.99 2.58 7.43
N CYS A 79 8.34 2.99 6.34
CA CYS A 79 7.60 2.11 5.44
C CYS A 79 8.25 1.95 4.07
N HIS A 80 8.87 3.02 3.52
CA HIS A 80 9.37 3.03 2.14
C HIS A 80 10.82 2.59 1.99
N ALA A 81 11.61 2.63 3.06
CA ALA A 81 12.99 2.13 3.14
C ALA A 81 13.29 1.69 4.59
N PRO A 82 12.55 0.69 5.11
CA PRO A 82 12.62 0.36 6.54
C PRO A 82 13.98 -0.13 7.00
N ALA A 83 14.81 -0.69 6.11
CA ALA A 83 16.20 -1.01 6.43
C ALA A 83 16.99 0.25 6.83
N ALA A 84 16.84 1.35 6.09
CA ALA A 84 17.45 2.63 6.42
C ALA A 84 16.95 3.18 7.77
N SER A 85 15.65 3.00 8.06
CA SER A 85 15.07 3.39 9.35
C SER A 85 15.67 2.63 10.53
N VAL A 86 15.78 1.29 10.42
CA VAL A 86 16.29 0.42 11.47
C VAL A 86 17.78 0.66 11.75
N THR A 87 18.56 0.90 10.71
CA THR A 87 20.01 1.13 10.81
C THR A 87 20.38 2.60 11.03
N ALA A 88 19.39 3.51 11.02
CA ALA A 88 19.60 4.96 11.05
C ALA A 88 20.51 5.48 9.91
N ASP A 89 20.54 4.79 8.76
CA ASP A 89 21.26 5.20 7.56
C ASP A 89 20.41 6.20 6.75
N TYR A 90 20.27 7.41 7.27
CA TYR A 90 19.49 8.48 6.66
C TYR A 90 20.17 9.13 5.44
N THR A 91 21.43 8.82 5.20
CA THR A 91 22.21 9.25 4.04
C THR A 91 22.16 8.24 2.89
N PHE A 92 21.61 7.04 3.13
CA PHE A 92 21.49 5.96 2.15
C PHE A 92 22.82 5.51 1.55
N GLU A 93 23.86 5.45 2.37
CA GLU A 93 25.19 4.99 1.98
C GLU A 93 25.22 3.47 1.73
N SER A 94 24.46 2.72 2.52
CA SER A 94 24.34 1.28 2.35
C SER A 94 23.41 0.90 1.19
N SER A 95 23.84 -0.08 0.40
CA SER A 95 23.01 -0.61 -0.69
C SER A 95 21.69 -1.20 -0.18
N VAL A 96 21.66 -1.78 1.03
CA VAL A 96 20.42 -2.35 1.60
C VAL A 96 19.39 -1.27 1.93
N SER A 97 19.84 -0.08 2.31
CA SER A 97 18.97 1.08 2.58
C SER A 97 18.23 1.56 1.32
N GLN A 98 18.82 1.33 0.15
CA GLN A 98 18.28 1.74 -1.15
C GLN A 98 17.33 0.70 -1.79
N GLU A 99 17.14 -0.45 -1.16
CA GLU A 99 16.37 -1.56 -1.74
C GLU A 99 14.87 -1.52 -1.44
N GLY A 100 14.37 -0.45 -0.81
CA GLY A 100 12.98 -0.39 -0.38
C GLY A 100 12.69 -1.36 0.78
N VAL A 101 11.60 -2.12 0.69
CA VAL A 101 11.29 -3.17 1.67
C VAL A 101 12.03 -4.44 1.25
N THR A 102 13.17 -4.70 1.87
CA THR A 102 14.11 -5.74 1.47
C THR A 102 13.91 -7.07 2.22
N CYS A 103 14.51 -8.14 1.68
CA CYS A 103 14.44 -9.50 2.22
C CYS A 103 14.85 -9.55 3.69
N ASN A 104 16.02 -9.01 4.01
CA ASN A 104 16.58 -9.09 5.35
C ASN A 104 15.77 -8.27 6.36
N PHE A 105 15.10 -7.18 5.92
CA PHE A 105 14.18 -6.45 6.79
C PHE A 105 13.05 -7.37 7.26
N CYS A 106 12.27 -7.92 6.31
CA CYS A 106 11.12 -8.76 6.66
C CYS A 106 11.51 -10.00 7.46
N HIS A 107 12.57 -10.69 7.03
CA HIS A 107 12.98 -11.96 7.64
C HIS A 107 13.78 -11.79 8.94
N ASN A 108 14.12 -10.57 9.36
CA ASN A 108 14.70 -10.28 10.66
C ASN A 108 13.68 -9.80 11.71
N VAL A 109 12.44 -9.49 11.30
CA VAL A 109 11.35 -9.13 12.24
C VAL A 109 11.07 -10.30 13.18
N SER A 110 11.18 -10.06 14.49
CA SER A 110 10.94 -11.05 15.54
C SER A 110 9.52 -10.97 16.11
N ALA A 111 8.92 -9.78 16.14
CA ALA A 111 7.56 -9.58 16.58
C ALA A 111 6.94 -8.34 15.89
N VAL A 112 5.62 -8.29 15.90
CA VAL A 112 4.84 -7.12 15.49
C VAL A 112 3.91 -6.78 16.64
N ASP A 113 3.95 -5.53 17.10
CA ASP A 113 2.97 -4.97 18.00
C ASP A 113 1.96 -4.17 17.16
N ALA A 114 0.76 -4.69 17.04
CA ALA A 114 -0.31 -4.05 16.27
C ALA A 114 -1.08 -2.99 17.08
N SER A 115 -0.75 -2.78 18.35
CA SER A 115 -1.39 -1.81 19.24
C SER A 115 -0.37 -1.20 20.21
N PRO A 116 -0.22 0.15 20.35
CA PRO A 116 -1.04 1.17 19.68
C PRO A 116 -0.65 1.36 18.21
N LYS A 117 -1.48 2.10 17.48
CA LYS A 117 -1.18 2.48 16.09
C LYS A 117 -0.27 3.72 16.01
N PRO A 118 0.67 3.76 15.04
CA PRO A 118 0.97 2.70 14.07
C PRO A 118 1.57 1.48 14.75
N ALA A 119 1.27 0.30 14.22
CA ALA A 119 1.93 -0.93 14.61
C ALA A 119 3.45 -0.81 14.45
N SER A 120 4.20 -1.52 15.26
CA SER A 120 5.67 -1.48 15.21
C SER A 120 6.27 -2.87 15.04
N TYR A 121 7.44 -2.91 14.42
CA TYR A 121 8.25 -4.12 14.31
C TYR A 121 9.31 -4.17 15.39
N THR A 122 9.50 -5.36 15.96
CA THR A 122 10.67 -5.67 16.80
C THR A 122 11.70 -6.42 15.98
N PHE A 123 12.96 -6.01 16.08
CA PHE A 123 14.10 -6.64 15.44
C PHE A 123 15.00 -7.28 16.48
N ASP A 124 15.79 -8.27 16.07
CA ASP A 124 16.85 -8.84 16.89
C ASP A 124 18.22 -8.30 16.41
N PRO A 125 18.71 -7.22 17.00
CA PRO A 125 19.96 -6.60 16.54
C PRO A 125 21.20 -7.45 16.82
N ASN A 126 21.10 -8.41 17.74
CA ASN A 126 22.22 -9.27 18.11
C ASN A 126 22.39 -10.45 17.14
N HIS A 127 21.36 -10.76 16.36
CA HIS A 127 21.36 -11.88 15.41
C HIS A 127 20.86 -11.45 14.03
N PRO A 128 21.58 -10.57 13.32
CA PRO A 128 21.11 -9.99 12.05
C PRO A 128 20.98 -11.03 10.91
N LEU A 129 21.60 -12.20 11.06
CA LEU A 129 21.48 -13.32 10.13
C LEU A 129 20.55 -14.44 10.61
N LEU A 130 19.84 -14.25 11.72
CA LEU A 130 18.77 -15.15 12.13
C LEU A 130 17.51 -14.83 11.32
N MET A 131 17.31 -15.63 10.28
CA MET A 131 16.14 -15.48 9.40
C MET A 131 14.91 -16.12 10.02
N ARG A 132 13.77 -15.49 9.84
CA ARG A 132 12.45 -15.93 10.32
C ARG A 132 11.51 -16.15 9.16
N GLY A 133 10.63 -17.12 9.29
CA GLY A 133 9.68 -17.41 8.21
C GLY A 133 8.67 -18.50 8.58
N PRO A 134 7.79 -18.87 7.64
CA PRO A 134 6.60 -19.69 7.90
C PRO A 134 6.84 -21.20 7.92
N TYR A 135 8.08 -21.69 7.74
CA TYR A 135 8.34 -23.13 7.63
C TYR A 135 9.11 -23.64 8.85
N ALA A 136 8.48 -24.54 9.62
CA ALA A 136 9.10 -25.13 10.79
C ALA A 136 10.19 -26.18 10.46
N ASP A 137 10.18 -26.69 9.22
CA ASP A 137 11.06 -27.73 8.71
C ASP A 137 12.24 -27.20 7.85
N SER A 138 12.57 -25.92 7.99
CA SER A 138 13.68 -25.33 7.24
C SER A 138 15.04 -25.77 7.81
N ASP A 139 15.93 -26.15 6.89
CA ASP A 139 17.34 -26.41 7.17
C ASP A 139 18.20 -25.58 6.20
N PRO A 140 18.66 -24.40 6.62
CA PRO A 140 19.49 -23.52 5.80
C PRO A 140 20.95 -23.96 5.73
N GLY A 141 21.34 -25.02 6.42
CA GLY A 141 22.72 -25.49 6.52
C GLY A 141 23.64 -24.46 7.18
N LYS A 142 24.70 -24.06 6.45
CA LYS A 142 25.69 -23.07 6.94
C LYS A 142 25.45 -21.65 6.39
N ALA A 143 24.35 -21.43 5.65
CA ALA A 143 24.14 -20.15 4.97
C ALA A 143 23.69 -19.04 5.93
N HIS A 144 22.80 -19.35 6.85
CA HIS A 144 22.28 -18.48 7.90
C HIS A 144 21.56 -19.33 8.94
N ASP A 145 21.29 -18.77 10.12
CA ASP A 145 20.40 -19.38 11.08
C ASP A 145 18.94 -19.19 10.69
N PHE A 146 18.05 -20.04 11.18
CA PHE A 146 16.64 -19.96 10.89
C PHE A 146 15.78 -20.37 12.09
N ILE A 147 14.66 -19.67 12.27
CA ILE A 147 13.63 -20.01 13.24
C ILE A 147 12.24 -19.85 12.63
N TYR A 148 11.34 -20.78 12.90
CA TYR A 148 9.93 -20.64 12.57
C TYR A 148 9.33 -19.41 13.25
N SER A 149 8.51 -18.69 12.50
CA SER A 149 7.84 -17.48 13.00
C SER A 149 6.42 -17.42 12.46
N GLU A 150 5.46 -17.62 13.36
CA GLU A 150 4.04 -17.60 13.02
C GLU A 150 3.58 -16.25 12.49
N ILE A 151 4.15 -15.14 12.98
CA ILE A 151 3.75 -13.79 12.56
C ILE A 151 3.92 -13.57 11.05
N HIS A 152 4.84 -14.28 10.40
CA HIS A 152 5.01 -14.23 8.94
C HIS A 152 3.85 -14.84 8.15
N THR A 153 2.94 -15.55 8.83
CA THR A 153 1.72 -16.10 8.25
C THR A 153 0.48 -15.25 8.54
N LYS A 154 0.61 -14.18 9.30
CA LYS A 154 -0.50 -13.36 9.80
C LYS A 154 -0.59 -12.01 9.08
N GLY A 155 -1.80 -11.51 8.91
CA GLY A 155 -2.06 -10.19 8.36
C GLY A 155 -1.48 -9.06 9.20
N GLU A 156 -1.31 -9.27 10.51
CA GLU A 156 -0.67 -8.36 11.46
C GLU A 156 0.73 -7.94 11.02
N PHE A 157 1.45 -8.83 10.34
CA PHE A 157 2.74 -8.50 9.76
C PHE A 157 2.70 -7.29 8.83
N CYS A 158 1.59 -7.10 8.13
CA CYS A 158 1.42 -6.01 7.17
C CYS A 158 0.95 -4.70 7.83
N ALA A 159 0.38 -4.78 9.05
CA ALA A 159 -0.29 -3.68 9.71
C ALA A 159 0.62 -2.46 9.96
N ALA A 160 1.90 -2.68 10.28
CA ALA A 160 2.83 -1.59 10.60
C ALA A 160 2.97 -0.55 9.46
N CYS A 161 2.81 -0.98 8.20
CA CYS A 161 2.86 -0.09 7.05
C CYS A 161 1.47 0.15 6.42
N HIS A 162 0.50 -0.77 6.65
CA HIS A 162 -0.82 -0.72 6.02
C HIS A 162 -1.96 -0.39 6.99
N ASP A 163 -1.62 0.21 8.16
CA ASP A 163 -2.61 0.71 9.12
C ASP A 163 -2.04 1.82 10.00
N HIS A 164 -2.19 3.08 9.57
CA HIS A 164 -1.69 4.21 10.33
C HIS A 164 -2.51 5.50 10.10
N ALA A 165 -2.49 6.38 11.08
CA ALA A 165 -3.08 7.70 11.01
C ALA A 165 -2.05 8.78 10.61
N ALA A 166 -2.52 9.98 10.32
CA ALA A 166 -1.68 11.13 10.05
C ALA A 166 -0.78 11.46 11.24
N GLN A 167 0.47 11.80 10.96
CA GLN A 167 1.37 12.31 11.98
C GLN A 167 0.88 13.66 12.52
N GLY A 168 1.25 13.95 13.77
CA GLY A 168 0.84 15.20 14.43
C GLY A 168 -0.49 15.12 15.18
N GLY A 169 -1.00 13.93 15.44
CA GLY A 169 -2.14 13.73 16.37
C GLY A 169 -3.50 14.16 15.82
N THR A 170 -3.63 14.39 14.50
CA THR A 170 -4.91 14.79 13.90
C THR A 170 -5.95 13.67 13.88
N GLY A 171 -5.53 12.41 14.10
CA GLY A 171 -6.41 11.23 14.02
C GLY A 171 -6.94 10.91 12.62
N VAL A 172 -6.54 11.67 11.59
CA VAL A 172 -6.99 11.42 10.21
C VAL A 172 -6.40 10.10 9.72
N PRO A 173 -7.24 9.09 9.35
CA PRO A 173 -6.75 7.81 8.86
C PRO A 173 -6.09 8.02 7.48
N ILE A 174 -4.81 7.69 7.39
CA ILE A 174 -4.02 7.79 6.14
C ILE A 174 -3.98 6.47 5.41
N GLU A 175 -3.88 5.40 6.16
CA GLU A 175 -3.92 4.03 5.67
C GLU A 175 -4.73 3.20 6.66
N ALA A 176 -5.67 2.42 6.18
CA ALA A 176 -6.53 1.61 7.03
C ALA A 176 -6.89 0.27 6.36
N THR A 177 -6.03 -0.22 5.47
CA THR A 177 -6.28 -1.46 4.72
C THR A 177 -6.34 -2.67 5.66
N TYR A 178 -5.47 -2.71 6.68
CA TYR A 178 -5.49 -3.79 7.66
C TYR A 178 -6.77 -3.77 8.49
N ASP A 179 -7.23 -2.63 9.00
CA ASP A 179 -8.48 -2.54 9.76
C ASP A 179 -9.69 -2.97 8.92
N ARG A 180 -9.73 -2.55 7.64
CA ARG A 180 -10.80 -2.96 6.73
C ARG A 180 -10.79 -4.45 6.43
N TRP A 181 -9.59 -5.03 6.27
CA TRP A 181 -9.45 -6.48 6.15
C TRP A 181 -9.89 -7.19 7.44
N ARG A 182 -9.44 -6.75 8.61
CA ARG A 182 -9.78 -7.34 9.90
C ARG A 182 -11.30 -7.39 10.14
N ALA A 183 -12.02 -6.38 9.66
CA ALA A 183 -13.49 -6.29 9.75
C ALA A 183 -14.22 -7.06 8.63
N SER A 184 -13.52 -7.74 7.71
CA SER A 184 -14.10 -8.38 6.54
C SER A 184 -14.47 -9.85 6.76
N GLY A 185 -15.35 -10.35 5.90
CA GLY A 185 -15.64 -11.79 5.82
C GLY A 185 -14.44 -12.64 5.38
N ALA A 186 -13.44 -12.05 4.71
CA ALA A 186 -12.20 -12.75 4.38
C ALA A 186 -11.41 -13.08 5.64
N ALA A 187 -11.21 -12.10 6.53
CA ALA A 187 -10.57 -12.33 7.83
C ALA A 187 -11.36 -13.32 8.70
N ALA A 188 -12.68 -13.20 8.73
CA ALA A 188 -13.54 -14.13 9.47
C ALA A 188 -13.41 -15.59 8.98
N LYS A 189 -13.06 -15.79 7.71
CA LYS A 189 -12.76 -17.10 7.09
C LYS A 189 -11.31 -17.52 7.23
N GLY A 190 -10.48 -16.78 8.00
CA GLY A 190 -9.07 -17.08 8.23
C GLY A 190 -8.15 -16.72 7.07
N LYS A 191 -8.64 -16.03 6.02
CA LYS A 191 -7.81 -15.58 4.89
C LYS A 191 -6.91 -14.44 5.32
N GLN A 192 -5.62 -14.57 5.05
CA GLN A 192 -4.60 -13.59 5.39
C GLN A 192 -4.22 -12.73 4.16
N CYS A 193 -3.50 -11.62 4.39
CA CYS A 193 -2.99 -10.78 3.31
C CYS A 193 -2.12 -11.58 2.34
N GLN A 194 -1.30 -12.48 2.88
CA GLN A 194 -0.38 -13.34 2.15
C GLN A 194 -1.10 -14.30 1.20
N ASP A 195 -2.31 -14.77 1.53
CA ASP A 195 -3.06 -15.71 0.67
C ASP A 195 -3.40 -15.13 -0.71
N CYS A 196 -3.51 -13.80 -0.82
CA CYS A 196 -3.83 -13.12 -2.06
C CYS A 196 -2.63 -12.38 -2.64
N HIS A 197 -1.91 -11.63 -1.80
CA HIS A 197 -0.80 -10.78 -2.25
C HIS A 197 0.53 -11.51 -2.39
N MET A 198 0.68 -12.66 -1.73
CA MET A 198 1.81 -13.58 -1.83
C MET A 198 1.32 -14.99 -2.17
N ALA A 199 0.41 -15.10 -3.15
CA ALA A 199 -0.28 -16.35 -3.48
C ALA A 199 0.68 -17.53 -3.57
N PRO A 200 0.43 -18.63 -2.82
CA PRO A 200 1.35 -19.75 -2.76
C PRO A 200 1.34 -20.57 -4.07
N TYR A 201 2.49 -21.16 -4.39
CA TYR A 201 2.68 -22.08 -5.50
C TYR A 201 3.58 -23.24 -5.10
N ALA A 202 3.52 -24.37 -5.82
CA ALA A 202 4.42 -25.49 -5.60
C ALA A 202 5.81 -25.18 -6.20
N GLY A 203 6.87 -25.36 -5.40
CA GLY A 203 8.23 -25.00 -5.87
C GLY A 203 9.33 -25.31 -4.88
N GLN A 204 10.48 -24.68 -5.10
CA GLN A 204 11.66 -24.77 -4.24
C GLN A 204 12.06 -23.37 -3.76
N ALA A 205 12.23 -23.20 -2.47
CA ALA A 205 12.62 -21.90 -1.91
C ALA A 205 14.09 -21.53 -2.22
N ALA A 206 15.00 -22.51 -2.23
CA ALA A 206 16.43 -22.31 -2.45
C ALA A 206 17.02 -23.38 -3.40
N PRO A 207 16.66 -23.35 -4.70
CA PRO A 207 16.95 -24.44 -5.63
C PRO A 207 18.45 -24.64 -5.93
N SER A 208 19.30 -23.67 -5.64
CA SER A 208 20.75 -23.78 -5.84
C SER A 208 21.44 -24.61 -4.78
N ILE A 209 20.86 -24.74 -3.59
CA ILE A 209 21.46 -25.44 -2.45
C ILE A 209 20.60 -26.55 -1.85
N SER A 210 19.28 -26.55 -2.16
CA SER A 210 18.33 -27.53 -1.60
C SER A 210 17.48 -28.12 -2.72
N LYS A 211 17.27 -29.43 -2.67
CA LYS A 211 16.33 -30.14 -3.57
C LYS A 211 14.94 -30.28 -2.95
N MET A 212 14.72 -29.74 -1.74
CA MET A 212 13.45 -29.80 -1.05
C MET A 212 12.36 -29.10 -1.87
N LYS A 213 11.34 -29.84 -2.26
CA LYS A 213 10.12 -29.31 -2.90
C LYS A 213 9.07 -29.05 -1.85
N ARG A 214 8.37 -27.91 -1.98
CA ARG A 214 7.27 -27.53 -1.10
C ARG A 214 6.00 -27.40 -1.92
N GLU A 215 4.89 -27.84 -1.36
CA GLU A 215 3.57 -27.60 -1.94
C GLU A 215 3.20 -26.10 -1.94
N LYS A 216 3.75 -25.36 -0.98
CA LYS A 216 3.52 -23.93 -0.84
C LYS A 216 4.84 -23.21 -0.69
N VAL A 217 5.24 -22.46 -1.71
CA VAL A 217 6.22 -21.39 -1.65
C VAL A 217 5.45 -20.11 -1.86
N TYR A 218 5.59 -19.13 -0.98
CA TYR A 218 4.86 -17.87 -1.11
C TYR A 218 5.52 -16.95 -2.12
N SER A 219 4.74 -16.43 -3.08
CA SER A 219 5.23 -15.48 -4.07
C SER A 219 5.67 -14.18 -3.42
N HIS A 220 6.84 -13.69 -3.79
CA HIS A 220 7.38 -12.41 -3.36
C HIS A 220 7.18 -11.30 -4.41
N ALA A 221 6.38 -11.55 -5.44
CA ALA A 221 5.97 -10.52 -6.40
C ALA A 221 5.02 -9.48 -5.77
N PHE A 222 4.44 -9.79 -4.62
CA PHE A 222 3.48 -8.95 -3.91
C PHE A 222 2.39 -8.44 -4.86
N HIS A 223 1.65 -9.39 -5.43
CA HIS A 223 0.62 -9.14 -6.43
C HIS A 223 -0.35 -8.04 -5.98
N ALA A 224 -0.58 -7.07 -6.84
CA ALA A 224 -1.41 -5.90 -6.58
C ALA A 224 -1.97 -5.35 -7.90
N ALA A 225 -2.61 -4.20 -7.86
CA ALA A 225 -3.31 -3.60 -9.00
C ALA A 225 -2.48 -3.48 -10.30
N ARG A 226 -1.15 -3.41 -10.22
CA ARG A 226 -0.27 -3.36 -11.40
C ARG A 226 0.17 -4.74 -11.91
N THR A 227 -0.15 -5.79 -11.20
CA THR A 227 0.07 -7.14 -11.69
C THR A 227 -0.98 -7.44 -12.76
N PRO A 228 -0.59 -7.84 -13.98
CA PRO A 228 -1.55 -8.16 -15.04
C PRO A 228 -2.60 -9.16 -14.57
N GLY A 229 -3.86 -8.88 -14.84
CA GLY A 229 -4.98 -9.74 -14.46
C GLY A 229 -5.39 -9.69 -12.99
N PHE A 230 -4.61 -9.05 -12.09
CA PHE A 230 -4.93 -9.06 -10.65
C PHE A 230 -6.24 -8.35 -10.32
N LEU A 231 -6.59 -7.29 -11.06
CA LEU A 231 -7.85 -6.58 -10.91
C LEU A 231 -9.04 -7.23 -11.65
N ASP A 232 -8.78 -8.24 -12.46
CA ASP A 232 -9.82 -8.93 -13.21
C ASP A 232 -10.78 -9.62 -12.23
N SER A 233 -12.07 -9.39 -12.42
CA SER A 233 -13.14 -9.92 -11.54
C SER A 233 -13.04 -9.56 -10.04
N VAL A 234 -12.18 -8.60 -9.64
CA VAL A 234 -12.15 -8.06 -8.27
C VAL A 234 -13.45 -7.34 -7.95
N ALA A 235 -13.97 -6.59 -8.92
CA ALA A 235 -15.29 -5.96 -8.83
C ALA A 235 -16.12 -6.26 -10.07
N THR A 236 -17.45 -6.27 -9.90
CA THR A 236 -18.41 -6.32 -11.01
C THR A 236 -19.23 -5.04 -11.06
N LEU A 237 -19.70 -4.72 -12.26
CA LEU A 237 -20.57 -3.58 -12.51
C LEU A 237 -21.82 -4.08 -13.21
N SER A 238 -23.01 -3.64 -12.78
CA SER A 238 -24.26 -3.80 -13.50
C SER A 238 -24.92 -2.46 -13.73
N ALA A 239 -25.72 -2.37 -14.79
CA ALA A 239 -26.44 -1.17 -15.17
C ALA A 239 -27.88 -1.53 -15.54
N ALA A 240 -28.84 -0.83 -14.98
CA ALA A 240 -30.27 -0.99 -15.27
C ALA A 240 -30.96 0.37 -15.29
N VAL A 241 -32.04 0.51 -16.12
CA VAL A 241 -32.91 1.68 -16.08
C VAL A 241 -34.05 1.39 -15.14
N GLU A 242 -34.14 2.15 -14.05
CA GLU A 242 -35.20 2.03 -13.05
C GLU A 242 -35.75 3.41 -12.70
N ALA A 243 -37.06 3.56 -12.67
CA ALA A 243 -37.76 4.82 -12.33
C ALA A 243 -37.21 6.06 -13.09
N GLY A 244 -36.91 5.91 -14.38
CA GLY A 244 -36.39 7.00 -15.22
C GLY A 244 -34.95 7.44 -14.96
N LYS A 245 -34.18 6.66 -14.19
CA LYS A 245 -32.75 6.89 -13.93
C LYS A 245 -31.96 5.67 -14.34
N LEU A 246 -30.68 5.86 -14.65
CA LEU A 246 -29.73 4.78 -14.77
C LEU A 246 -29.21 4.43 -13.37
N LYS A 247 -29.45 3.20 -12.95
CA LYS A 247 -28.94 2.60 -11.69
C LYS A 247 -27.73 1.75 -12.00
N LEU A 248 -26.66 1.95 -11.23
CA LEU A 248 -25.37 1.31 -11.38
C LEU A 248 -25.01 0.63 -10.07
N THR A 249 -24.81 -0.68 -10.10
CA THR A 249 -24.39 -1.42 -8.90
C THR A 249 -22.97 -1.94 -9.08
N VAL A 250 -22.08 -1.51 -8.20
CA VAL A 250 -20.70 -1.98 -8.11
C VAL A 250 -20.58 -2.94 -6.94
N THR A 251 -20.15 -4.17 -7.20
CA THR A 251 -19.98 -5.21 -6.18
C THR A 251 -18.51 -5.56 -6.04
N ASN A 252 -17.98 -5.50 -4.81
CA ASN A 252 -16.67 -6.06 -4.47
C ASN A 252 -16.81 -7.59 -4.37
N ARG A 253 -16.14 -8.31 -5.25
CA ARG A 253 -16.27 -9.77 -5.38
C ARG A 253 -15.15 -10.55 -4.71
N ARG A 254 -13.95 -9.97 -4.66
CA ARG A 254 -12.76 -10.75 -4.28
C ARG A 254 -11.77 -10.00 -3.39
N ALA A 255 -11.85 -8.68 -3.27
CA ALA A 255 -10.95 -7.99 -2.35
C ALA A 255 -11.40 -8.25 -0.92
N GLY A 256 -10.49 -8.79 -0.12
CA GLY A 256 -10.71 -9.03 1.31
C GLY A 256 -10.68 -7.76 2.16
N HIS A 257 -10.80 -6.59 1.55
CA HIS A 257 -10.87 -5.27 2.17
C HIS A 257 -11.69 -4.34 1.28
N SER A 258 -12.06 -3.16 1.78
CA SER A 258 -12.76 -2.17 0.96
C SER A 258 -11.90 -1.70 -0.21
N LEU A 259 -12.55 -1.33 -1.32
CA LEU A 259 -11.89 -0.79 -2.52
C LEU A 259 -12.08 0.74 -2.62
N PRO A 260 -11.04 1.45 -3.10
CA PRO A 260 -9.67 0.99 -3.30
C PRO A 260 -8.94 0.79 -1.98
N GLY A 261 -8.04 -0.22 -1.92
CA GLY A 261 -7.14 -0.43 -0.78
C GLY A 261 -5.78 0.21 -1.01
N GLY A 262 -5.03 0.39 0.09
CA GLY A 262 -3.65 0.87 0.11
C GLY A 262 -3.46 2.33 -0.31
N GLY A 263 -2.36 2.96 0.12
CA GLY A 263 -1.91 4.28 -0.33
C GLY A 263 -2.94 5.39 -0.18
N GLY A 264 -3.41 5.63 1.02
CA GLY A 264 -4.46 6.58 1.33
C GLY A 264 -4.33 7.92 0.59
N GLY A 265 -5.41 8.36 -0.05
CA GLY A 265 -5.50 9.59 -0.82
C GLY A 265 -4.79 9.59 -2.18
N MET A 266 -4.17 8.46 -2.59
CA MET A 266 -3.47 8.37 -3.88
C MET A 266 -4.24 7.56 -4.92
N ARG A 267 -4.98 6.55 -4.49
CA ARG A 267 -5.67 5.63 -5.38
C ARG A 267 -7.16 5.93 -5.41
N VAL A 268 -7.72 5.93 -6.61
CA VAL A 268 -9.15 6.11 -6.80
C VAL A 268 -9.70 5.12 -7.82
N ILE A 269 -10.98 4.82 -7.70
CA ILE A 269 -11.76 4.09 -8.70
C ILE A 269 -12.87 5.03 -9.17
N ALA A 270 -12.87 5.37 -10.46
CA ALA A 270 -13.89 6.22 -11.06
C ALA A 270 -14.98 5.39 -11.73
N LEU A 271 -16.23 5.74 -11.47
CA LEU A 271 -17.41 5.23 -12.15
C LEU A 271 -17.93 6.32 -13.09
N SER A 272 -17.93 6.05 -14.38
CA SER A 272 -18.44 6.97 -15.40
C SER A 272 -19.38 6.27 -16.38
N VAL A 273 -20.23 7.04 -17.04
CA VAL A 273 -21.20 6.57 -18.03
C VAL A 273 -21.13 7.42 -19.27
N SER A 274 -20.96 6.78 -20.42
CA SER A 274 -21.14 7.40 -21.74
C SER A 274 -22.50 7.07 -22.28
N PHE A 275 -23.20 8.08 -22.80
CA PHE A 275 -24.56 7.96 -23.37
C PHE A 275 -24.50 8.09 -24.88
N TYR A 276 -25.37 7.33 -25.55
CA TYR A 276 -25.48 7.30 -27.00
C TYR A 276 -26.95 7.41 -27.42
N GLY A 277 -27.18 8.13 -28.50
CA GLY A 277 -28.50 8.27 -29.12
C GLY A 277 -28.85 7.11 -30.06
N ALA A 278 -29.94 7.26 -30.80
CA ALA A 278 -30.52 6.20 -31.63
C ALA A 278 -29.63 5.78 -32.80
N SER A 279 -28.89 6.71 -33.40
CA SER A 279 -27.95 6.45 -34.51
C SER A 279 -26.54 6.09 -34.01
N GLY A 280 -26.36 5.96 -32.68
CA GLY A 280 -25.06 5.68 -32.05
C GLY A 280 -24.19 6.92 -31.80
N GLU A 281 -24.70 8.11 -32.02
CA GLU A 281 -24.04 9.38 -31.73
C GLU A 281 -23.77 9.53 -30.24
N SER A 282 -22.58 10.07 -29.87
CA SER A 282 -22.24 10.35 -28.49
C SER A 282 -23.04 11.53 -27.96
N LEU A 283 -23.68 11.35 -26.81
CA LEU A 283 -24.36 12.39 -26.04
C LEU A 283 -23.53 12.88 -24.83
N GLY A 284 -22.30 12.46 -24.75
CA GLY A 284 -21.39 12.83 -23.68
C GLY A 284 -21.15 11.75 -22.65
N THR A 285 -20.28 12.06 -21.70
CA THR A 285 -19.90 11.20 -20.57
C THR A 285 -20.17 11.93 -19.26
N THR A 286 -20.73 11.22 -18.29
CA THR A 286 -20.99 11.73 -16.93
C THR A 286 -20.13 10.96 -15.95
N ASP A 287 -19.38 11.68 -15.13
CA ASP A 287 -18.74 11.11 -13.94
C ASP A 287 -19.80 10.93 -12.85
N VAL A 288 -19.99 9.70 -12.41
CA VAL A 288 -21.05 9.34 -11.46
C VAL A 288 -20.51 9.34 -10.03
N GLN A 289 -19.36 8.67 -9.80
CA GLN A 289 -18.77 8.56 -8.48
C GLN A 289 -17.25 8.35 -8.58
N THR A 290 -16.54 8.88 -7.62
CA THR A 290 -15.14 8.53 -7.37
C THR A 290 -15.02 7.85 -6.02
N TYR A 291 -14.63 6.58 -6.01
CA TYR A 291 -14.33 5.84 -4.79
C TYR A 291 -12.87 6.06 -4.43
N GLY A 292 -12.61 6.39 -3.17
CA GLY A 292 -11.31 6.70 -2.61
C GLY A 292 -11.44 7.69 -1.47
N ILE A 293 -10.29 8.14 -0.99
CA ILE A 293 -10.21 9.14 0.08
C ILE A 293 -9.45 10.35 -0.47
N ARG A 294 -9.98 11.56 -0.27
CA ARG A 294 -9.30 12.83 -0.53
C ARG A 294 -9.22 13.61 0.77
N TYR A 295 -8.07 14.22 1.01
CA TYR A 295 -7.82 15.02 2.20
C TYR A 295 -7.89 16.50 1.91
N ALA A 296 -8.20 17.28 2.94
CA ALA A 296 -8.03 18.74 2.94
C ALA A 296 -7.00 19.14 3.98
N ASP A 297 -6.30 20.25 3.71
CA ASP A 297 -5.42 20.92 4.66
C ASP A 297 -6.19 21.83 5.65
N ALA A 298 -5.45 22.60 6.44
CA ALA A 298 -6.04 23.53 7.42
C ALA A 298 -6.80 24.70 6.78
N GLN A 299 -6.53 25.00 5.52
CA GLN A 299 -7.20 26.04 4.72
C GLN A 299 -8.38 25.50 3.89
N GLY A 300 -8.66 24.19 3.97
CA GLY A 300 -9.72 23.56 3.20
C GLY A 300 -9.34 23.25 1.74
N VAL A 301 -8.08 23.41 1.35
CA VAL A 301 -7.61 23.04 0.02
C VAL A 301 -7.66 21.51 -0.14
N THR A 302 -8.28 21.03 -1.22
CA THR A 302 -8.47 19.60 -1.50
C THR A 302 -8.37 19.32 -3.01
N PRO A 303 -7.80 18.16 -3.45
CA PRO A 303 -7.10 17.20 -2.62
C PRO A 303 -5.69 17.66 -2.28
N VAL A 304 -5.25 17.35 -1.07
CA VAL A 304 -3.85 17.52 -0.66
C VAL A 304 -3.20 16.17 -0.36
N PRO A 305 -1.87 16.06 -0.51
CA PRO A 305 -1.14 14.87 -0.10
C PRO A 305 -1.33 14.57 1.39
N LYS A 306 -1.23 13.28 1.74
CA LYS A 306 -1.53 12.78 3.08
C LYS A 306 -0.75 13.47 4.23
N TRP A 307 0.46 13.96 3.99
CA TRP A 307 1.26 14.66 5.00
C TRP A 307 0.76 16.09 5.31
N LEU A 308 -0.09 16.66 4.46
CA LEU A 308 -0.78 17.92 4.70
C LEU A 308 -2.20 17.73 5.24
N ALA A 309 -2.68 16.48 5.33
CA ALA A 309 -4.04 16.17 5.75
C ALA A 309 -4.37 16.71 7.15
N ARG A 310 -5.49 17.42 7.26
CA ARG A 310 -6.09 17.84 8.51
C ARG A 310 -7.51 17.30 8.67
N THR A 311 -8.20 17.11 7.56
CA THR A 311 -9.53 16.51 7.52
C THR A 311 -9.68 15.60 6.30
N VAL A 312 -10.71 14.75 6.32
CA VAL A 312 -11.16 13.97 5.17
C VAL A 312 -12.20 14.81 4.43
N ALA A 313 -11.84 15.28 3.23
CA ALA A 313 -12.74 16.07 2.37
C ALA A 313 -13.73 15.20 1.59
N HIS A 314 -13.30 14.01 1.20
CA HIS A 314 -14.13 13.03 0.48
C HIS A 314 -13.76 11.62 0.90
N ARG A 315 -14.78 10.78 1.09
CA ARG A 315 -14.61 9.35 1.33
C ARG A 315 -15.78 8.58 0.74
N ALA A 316 -15.50 7.76 -0.24
CA ALA A 316 -16.41 6.77 -0.77
C ALA A 316 -15.64 5.47 -0.99
N GLU A 317 -16.18 4.34 -0.59
CA GLU A 317 -15.50 3.05 -0.68
C GLU A 317 -16.51 1.96 -1.04
N ILE A 318 -16.06 0.97 -1.79
CA ILE A 318 -16.84 -0.22 -2.08
C ILE A 318 -16.48 -1.24 -0.99
N PRO A 319 -17.39 -1.58 -0.06
CA PRO A 319 -17.08 -2.43 1.09
C PRO A 319 -16.65 -3.84 0.65
N SER A 320 -15.84 -4.51 1.47
CA SER A 320 -15.55 -5.93 1.27
C SER A 320 -16.84 -6.75 1.36
N ASP A 321 -16.95 -7.77 0.53
CA ASP A 321 -18.13 -8.66 0.46
C ASP A 321 -19.46 -7.93 0.28
N GLY A 322 -19.42 -6.68 -0.26
CA GLY A 322 -20.58 -5.81 -0.38
C GLY A 322 -20.73 -5.14 -1.75
N ALA A 323 -21.77 -4.36 -1.88
CA ALA A 323 -22.06 -3.59 -3.06
C ALA A 323 -22.48 -2.15 -2.70
N VAL A 324 -22.26 -1.24 -3.65
CA VAL A 324 -22.75 0.13 -3.60
C VAL A 324 -23.61 0.37 -4.85
N THR A 325 -24.62 1.18 -4.71
CA THR A 325 -25.52 1.53 -5.83
C THR A 325 -25.52 3.04 -6.00
N GLU A 326 -25.21 3.47 -7.22
CA GLU A 326 -25.24 4.85 -7.66
C GLU A 326 -26.34 5.04 -8.71
N SER A 327 -26.75 6.27 -8.92
CA SER A 327 -27.70 6.59 -9.96
C SER A 327 -27.38 7.90 -10.65
N CYS A 328 -27.64 7.99 -11.95
CA CYS A 328 -27.53 9.24 -12.67
C CYS A 328 -28.76 9.47 -13.58
N ALA A 329 -28.98 10.72 -13.97
CA ALA A 329 -30.04 11.10 -14.89
C ALA A 329 -29.75 10.57 -16.30
N LEU A 330 -30.80 10.25 -17.02
CA LEU A 330 -30.74 9.87 -18.43
C LEU A 330 -30.90 11.11 -19.31
N PRO A 331 -29.96 11.39 -20.23
CA PRO A 331 -30.22 12.41 -21.26
C PRO A 331 -31.47 12.06 -22.11
N ALA A 332 -32.28 13.04 -22.43
CA ALA A 332 -33.56 12.83 -23.09
C ALA A 332 -33.48 12.02 -24.41
N LYS A 333 -32.37 12.14 -25.14
CA LYS A 333 -32.16 11.45 -26.43
C LYS A 333 -31.37 10.12 -26.25
N ALA A 334 -31.00 9.75 -25.04
CA ALA A 334 -30.27 8.53 -24.83
C ALA A 334 -31.06 7.28 -25.17
N ARG A 335 -30.44 6.35 -25.86
CA ARG A 335 -30.98 5.02 -26.17
C ARG A 335 -30.08 3.90 -25.70
N ARG A 336 -28.85 4.24 -25.37
CA ARG A 336 -27.85 3.29 -24.79
C ARG A 336 -26.96 4.03 -23.82
N ALA A 337 -26.61 3.35 -22.71
CA ALA A 337 -25.63 3.78 -21.72
C ALA A 337 -24.52 2.73 -21.60
N GLU A 338 -23.30 3.17 -21.57
CA GLU A 338 -22.11 2.34 -21.30
C GLU A 338 -21.39 2.83 -20.07
N ALA A 339 -21.40 2.04 -19.01
CA ALA A 339 -20.73 2.35 -17.76
C ALA A 339 -19.35 1.69 -17.71
N ARG A 340 -18.40 2.39 -17.09
CA ARG A 340 -17.02 1.90 -16.86
C ARG A 340 -16.62 2.16 -15.42
N LEU A 341 -15.98 1.14 -14.83
CA LEU A 341 -15.31 1.23 -13.54
C LEU A 341 -13.80 1.20 -13.79
N VAL A 342 -13.11 2.29 -13.48
CA VAL A 342 -11.70 2.50 -13.86
C VAL A 342 -10.86 2.76 -12.63
N TYR A 343 -9.82 1.94 -12.40
CA TYR A 343 -8.85 2.13 -11.34
C TYR A 343 -7.71 3.05 -11.80
N TYR A 344 -7.39 4.02 -10.97
CA TYR A 344 -6.24 4.91 -11.09
C TYR A 344 -5.29 4.67 -9.90
N SER A 345 -4.06 4.28 -10.19
CA SER A 345 -3.02 4.12 -9.16
C SER A 345 -2.54 5.47 -8.59
N ILE A 346 -2.87 6.55 -9.29
CA ILE A 346 -2.65 7.94 -8.88
C ILE A 346 -3.94 8.69 -9.21
N ASP A 347 -4.54 9.34 -8.22
CA ASP A 347 -5.71 10.19 -8.44
C ASP A 347 -5.38 11.22 -9.54
N PRO A 348 -6.18 11.32 -10.61
CA PRO A 348 -5.97 12.28 -11.68
C PRO A 348 -5.74 13.72 -11.21
N ALA A 349 -6.27 14.09 -10.06
CA ALA A 349 -6.06 15.41 -9.48
C ALA A 349 -4.59 15.73 -9.14
N TYR A 350 -3.74 14.71 -8.92
CA TYR A 350 -2.30 14.90 -8.68
C TYR A 350 -1.44 14.89 -9.95
N VAL A 351 -1.99 14.41 -11.08
CA VAL A 351 -1.22 14.26 -12.32
C VAL A 351 -0.56 15.57 -12.78
N PRO A 352 -1.26 16.73 -12.81
CA PRO A 352 -0.63 17.97 -13.25
C PRO A 352 0.61 18.34 -12.41
N SER A 353 0.54 18.17 -11.09
CA SER A 353 1.66 18.51 -10.19
C SER A 353 2.84 17.55 -10.34
N LEU A 354 2.61 16.27 -10.64
CA LEU A 354 3.64 15.27 -10.87
C LEU A 354 4.32 15.49 -12.25
N VAL A 355 3.54 15.80 -13.28
CA VAL A 355 4.07 16.12 -14.62
C VAL A 355 4.92 17.38 -14.57
N ALA A 356 4.49 18.43 -13.85
CA ALA A 356 5.29 19.63 -13.64
C ALA A 356 6.63 19.37 -12.93
N ARG A 357 6.75 18.23 -12.24
CA ARG A 357 8.00 17.76 -11.61
C ARG A 357 8.74 16.71 -12.44
N HIS A 358 8.40 16.58 -13.72
CA HIS A 358 9.00 15.63 -14.66
C HIS A 358 8.88 14.15 -14.24
N VAL A 359 7.83 13.79 -13.50
CA VAL A 359 7.56 12.39 -13.14
C VAL A 359 6.95 11.68 -14.32
N ASP A 360 7.61 10.64 -14.80
CA ASP A 360 7.05 9.76 -15.82
C ASP A 360 5.95 8.87 -15.24
N LEU A 361 4.75 9.00 -15.78
CA LEU A 361 3.56 8.24 -15.40
C LEU A 361 3.15 7.20 -16.46
N SER A 362 3.91 7.04 -17.54
CA SER A 362 3.61 6.14 -18.66
C SER A 362 3.40 4.68 -18.24
N ALA A 363 4.15 4.23 -17.23
CA ALA A 363 4.01 2.88 -16.64
C ALA A 363 2.81 2.72 -15.70
N ARG A 364 1.92 3.73 -15.63
CA ARG A 364 0.77 3.77 -14.70
C ARG A 364 -0.54 4.11 -15.41
N PRO A 365 -0.87 3.43 -16.53
CA PRO A 365 -2.13 3.71 -17.22
C PRO A 365 -3.33 3.37 -16.32
N PRO A 366 -4.47 4.02 -16.54
CA PRO A 366 -5.74 3.61 -15.95
C PRO A 366 -6.09 2.17 -16.32
N ILE A 367 -6.69 1.43 -15.39
CA ILE A 367 -7.08 0.03 -15.60
C ILE A 367 -8.60 -0.08 -15.53
N VAL A 368 -9.21 -0.55 -16.60
CA VAL A 368 -10.67 -0.81 -16.62
C VAL A 368 -10.94 -2.11 -15.86
N MET A 369 -11.58 -2.01 -14.70
CA MET A 369 -11.92 -3.14 -13.84
C MET A 369 -13.20 -3.84 -14.28
N ALA A 370 -14.20 -3.09 -14.73
CA ALA A 370 -15.48 -3.63 -15.14
C ALA A 370 -16.20 -2.70 -16.15
N ARG A 371 -17.07 -3.28 -16.94
CA ARG A 371 -17.96 -2.59 -17.89
C ARG A 371 -19.38 -3.11 -17.74
N ALA A 372 -20.36 -2.26 -17.98
CA ALA A 372 -21.76 -2.64 -18.10
C ALA A 372 -22.45 -1.75 -19.15
N SER A 373 -23.52 -2.26 -19.75
CA SER A 373 -24.34 -1.48 -20.66
C SER A 373 -25.83 -1.66 -20.34
N ALA A 374 -26.60 -0.65 -20.63
CA ALA A 374 -28.06 -0.69 -20.54
C ALA A 374 -28.68 -0.07 -21.78
N LYS A 375 -29.78 -0.68 -22.25
CA LYS A 375 -30.69 -0.01 -23.22
C LYS A 375 -31.49 1.02 -22.45
N VAL A 376 -31.68 2.18 -23.06
CA VAL A 376 -32.53 3.25 -22.55
C VAL A 376 -33.77 3.27 -23.41
N PRO A 377 -34.95 3.14 -22.82
CA PRO A 377 -36.24 3.08 -23.53
C PRO A 377 -36.54 4.27 -24.48
#